data_0ba50ab77d2c5aee99f8abd83d24f8a6
#
_entry.id   0ba50ab77d2c5aee99f8abd83d24f8a6
#
_cell.length_a   1.000
_cell.length_b   1.000
_cell.length_c   1.000
_cell.angle_alpha   90.00
_cell.angle_beta   90.00
_cell.angle_gamma   90.00
#
_symmetry.space_group_name_H-M   'P 1'
#
loop_
_entity.id
_entity.type
_entity.pdbx_description
1 polymer ?
#
loop_
_entity_poly.entity_id
_entity_poly.type
_entity_poly.pdbx_seq_one_letter_code
_entity_poly.pdbx_strand_id
1 'polypeptide(L)'
;MQERFFNYELISDTDRSFIENKYHRQDMPFDGKQRMKYHGYDYDESTGLSDREIMLGLDELAKKLENEHHYTIKSELFSYILDNTRIDINEHDYFIGIYTWDRVIDKHTIDPWQKEAYAKATLAVGNSKRNDFSKSGTAWALLDFDHTVPDWESLSTLGFVGILERLENSYTVVKSSGSITEKQELFYKCAKREYEALIKFVKRLYAYSLTKSHPKAAIVSESLKHLCEGAPQTTYDMLQLIYIYFMVSESVEHYQVRSLGYGLDNTLYPFYKSDIENRRFSKEEISRFIAYFMMQFSAMGNYWGQPFYLGGTNPDGSTAVNELSYLILDIYDKLGIYNPKIQIKVCKSTPKDFVFKALRMIIGGSTSIVFCNEDIIVKALMRSGATYDDATLAVVKGCYEYALRAKSIGISFNTFNALKPLCFVFSGGYDNVTGKLLGIHTKDVSEFDSFEKFYHAYLAQFDYVINENILPGKSHGRRSLLGCSPWGH
;
A
#
# COMPACT_ATOMS: atom_id res chain seq x y z
N MET A 1 -12.28 -7.63 -35.09
CA MET A 1 -12.16 -6.17 -35.27
C MET A 1 -12.20 -5.57 -33.86
N GLN A 2 -11.05 -5.06 -33.38
CA GLN A 2 -11.03 -4.26 -32.16
C GLN A 2 -11.74 -2.95 -32.50
N GLU A 3 -12.93 -2.75 -31.94
CA GLU A 3 -13.52 -1.41 -31.89
C GLU A 3 -12.49 -0.51 -31.19
N ARG A 4 -12.07 0.55 -31.86
CA ARG A 4 -11.20 1.57 -31.25
C ARG A 4 -12.05 2.31 -30.23
N PHE A 5 -11.93 1.92 -28.94
CA PHE A 5 -12.66 2.56 -27.83
C PHE A 5 -12.30 4.05 -27.66
N PHE A 6 -11.12 4.46 -28.15
CA PHE A 6 -10.68 5.83 -28.14
C PHE A 6 -10.41 6.30 -29.56
N ASN A 7 -11.08 7.37 -29.96
CA ASN A 7 -10.80 8.13 -31.19
C ASN A 7 -9.84 9.29 -30.94
N TYR A 8 -9.22 9.34 -29.77
CA TYR A 8 -8.26 10.34 -29.34
C TYR A 8 -7.05 9.68 -28.67
N GLU A 9 -5.97 10.44 -28.57
CA GLU A 9 -4.75 10.01 -27.92
C GLU A 9 -4.85 10.19 -26.39
N LEU A 10 -4.52 9.12 -25.64
CA LEU A 10 -4.53 9.15 -24.17
C LEU A 10 -3.28 9.85 -23.61
N ILE A 11 -2.14 9.62 -24.23
CA ILE A 11 -0.85 10.19 -23.85
C ILE A 11 0.04 10.29 -25.11
N SER A 12 0.72 11.41 -25.30
CA SER A 12 1.67 11.56 -26.41
C SER A 12 2.92 10.71 -26.18
N ASP A 13 3.60 10.33 -27.28
CA ASP A 13 4.86 9.58 -27.21
C ASP A 13 5.92 10.33 -26.40
N THR A 14 5.97 11.64 -26.52
CA THR A 14 6.90 12.50 -25.77
C THR A 14 6.63 12.46 -24.27
N ASP A 15 5.36 12.66 -23.88
CA ASP A 15 4.96 12.64 -22.47
C ASP A 15 5.13 11.25 -21.88
N ARG A 16 4.79 10.20 -22.65
CA ARG A 16 5.01 8.81 -22.25
C ARG A 16 6.50 8.55 -21.99
N SER A 17 7.35 8.92 -22.91
CA SER A 17 8.81 8.76 -22.77
C SER A 17 9.35 9.51 -21.54
N PHE A 18 8.86 10.74 -21.29
CA PHE A 18 9.22 11.50 -20.10
C PHE A 18 8.84 10.75 -18.82
N ILE A 19 7.59 10.27 -18.72
CA ILE A 19 7.11 9.57 -17.51
C ILE A 19 7.85 8.25 -17.30
N GLU A 20 8.07 7.45 -18.35
CA GLU A 20 8.79 6.18 -18.28
C GLU A 20 10.25 6.34 -17.79
N ASN A 21 10.85 7.52 -18.01
CA ASN A 21 12.20 7.85 -17.59
C ASN A 21 12.27 8.78 -16.37
N LYS A 22 11.13 9.12 -15.78
CA LYS A 22 11.01 10.09 -14.70
C LYS A 22 11.72 9.65 -13.42
N TYR A 23 11.71 8.35 -13.12
CA TYR A 23 12.35 7.77 -11.95
C TYR A 23 13.29 6.62 -12.32
N HIS A 24 14.46 6.62 -11.73
CA HIS A 24 15.44 5.54 -11.88
C HIS A 24 15.99 5.12 -10.53
N ARG A 25 16.22 3.82 -10.36
CA ARG A 25 17.02 3.32 -9.25
C ARG A 25 18.48 3.63 -9.50
N GLN A 26 19.13 4.24 -8.54
CA GLN A 26 20.56 4.47 -8.61
C GLN A 26 21.21 4.33 -7.24
N ASP A 27 22.47 3.92 -7.22
CA ASP A 27 23.29 3.88 -6.02
C ASP A 27 23.60 5.31 -5.56
N MET A 28 23.40 5.57 -4.28
CA MET A 28 23.67 6.88 -3.72
C MET A 28 25.14 6.99 -3.33
N PRO A 29 25.85 8.05 -3.80
CA PRO A 29 27.30 8.17 -3.59
C PRO A 29 27.73 8.30 -2.12
N PHE A 30 26.81 8.72 -1.25
CA PHE A 30 27.11 8.99 0.16
C PHE A 30 26.88 7.80 1.11
N ASP A 31 26.06 6.81 0.73
CA ASP A 31 25.78 5.65 1.59
C ASP A 31 25.68 4.31 0.85
N GLY A 32 25.86 4.30 -0.46
CA GLY A 32 25.85 3.10 -1.31
C GLY A 32 24.52 2.39 -1.44
N LYS A 33 23.42 2.98 -0.95
CA LYS A 33 22.08 2.38 -1.04
C LYS A 33 21.39 2.80 -2.31
N GLN A 34 20.64 1.88 -2.91
CA GLN A 34 19.79 2.19 -4.06
C GLN A 34 18.52 2.91 -3.62
N ARG A 35 18.22 4.00 -4.31
CA ARG A 35 16.96 4.76 -4.14
C ARG A 35 16.38 5.13 -5.49
N MET A 36 15.05 5.33 -5.52
CA MET A 36 14.40 5.93 -6.67
C MET A 36 14.77 7.42 -6.71
N LYS A 37 15.43 7.84 -7.76
CA LYS A 37 15.77 9.24 -8.00
C LYS A 37 14.93 9.81 -9.13
N TYR A 38 14.38 11.00 -8.91
CA TYR A 38 13.72 11.76 -9.96
C TYR A 38 14.75 12.33 -10.94
N HIS A 39 14.50 12.16 -12.23
CA HIS A 39 15.33 12.63 -13.34
C HIS A 39 14.57 13.55 -14.28
N GLY A 40 13.66 14.38 -13.77
CA GLY A 40 13.01 15.42 -14.55
C GLY A 40 14.02 16.29 -15.28
N TYR A 41 13.72 16.67 -16.52
CA TYR A 41 14.67 17.38 -17.39
C TYR A 41 15.01 18.78 -16.89
N ASP A 42 14.09 19.46 -16.23
CA ASP A 42 14.24 20.81 -15.71
C ASP A 42 14.23 20.83 -14.19
N TYR A 43 15.01 19.94 -13.59
CA TYR A 43 15.10 19.83 -12.14
C TYR A 43 15.71 21.11 -11.54
N ASP A 44 14.86 21.96 -11.02
CA ASP A 44 15.24 23.23 -10.41
C ASP A 44 15.88 23.02 -9.05
N GLU A 45 17.21 23.18 -8.97
CA GLU A 45 17.96 23.04 -7.73
C GLU A 45 17.53 24.02 -6.64
N SER A 46 16.93 25.15 -7.02
CA SER A 46 16.44 26.16 -6.05
C SER A 46 15.23 25.67 -5.26
N THR A 47 14.56 24.60 -5.67
CA THR A 47 13.36 24.06 -5.00
C THR A 47 13.67 23.31 -3.72
N GLY A 48 14.91 22.92 -3.46
CA GLY A 48 15.27 22.14 -2.26
C GLY A 48 16.77 21.88 -2.14
N LEU A 49 17.14 21.19 -1.07
CA LEU A 49 18.51 20.79 -0.78
C LEU A 49 18.99 19.67 -1.70
N SER A 50 20.31 19.56 -1.90
CA SER A 50 20.90 18.39 -2.54
C SER A 50 20.73 17.13 -1.70
N ASP A 51 20.83 15.96 -2.33
CA ASP A 51 20.72 14.65 -1.69
C ASP A 51 21.66 14.51 -0.50
N ARG A 52 22.89 15.00 -0.68
CA ARG A 52 23.91 14.96 0.36
C ARG A 52 23.56 15.86 1.56
N GLU A 53 23.07 17.06 1.30
CA GLU A 53 22.68 18.00 2.36
C GLU A 53 21.51 17.47 3.16
N ILE A 54 20.51 16.87 2.50
CA ILE A 54 19.39 16.22 3.20
C ILE A 54 19.90 15.08 4.08
N MET A 55 20.77 14.21 3.56
CA MET A 55 21.27 13.07 4.35
C MET A 55 22.09 13.53 5.56
N LEU A 56 22.95 14.54 5.39
CA LEU A 56 23.69 15.10 6.51
C LEU A 56 22.77 15.71 7.56
N GLY A 57 21.75 16.47 7.14
CA GLY A 57 20.78 17.06 8.05
C GLY A 57 19.94 16.02 8.78
N LEU A 58 19.54 14.93 8.11
CA LEU A 58 18.83 13.81 8.75
C LEU A 58 19.68 13.12 9.81
N ASP A 59 20.95 12.83 9.51
CA ASP A 59 21.85 12.18 10.46
C ASP A 59 22.14 13.08 11.68
N GLU A 60 22.32 14.40 11.47
CA GLU A 60 22.47 15.36 12.56
C GLU A 60 21.20 15.47 13.41
N LEU A 61 20.03 15.53 12.79
CA LEU A 61 18.75 15.60 13.48
C LEU A 61 18.48 14.31 14.28
N ALA A 62 18.68 13.15 13.65
CA ALA A 62 18.53 11.86 14.31
C ALA A 62 19.45 11.72 15.54
N LYS A 63 20.70 12.22 15.43
CA LYS A 63 21.64 12.24 16.56
C LYS A 63 21.16 13.15 17.70
N LYS A 64 20.59 14.30 17.40
CA LYS A 64 20.00 15.20 18.41
C LYS A 64 18.82 14.55 19.14
N LEU A 65 18.11 13.67 18.48
CA LEU A 65 16.89 13.01 18.95
C LEU A 65 17.11 11.58 19.45
N GLU A 66 18.35 11.12 19.59
CA GLU A 66 18.68 9.70 19.86
C GLU A 66 18.03 9.13 21.12
N ASN A 67 17.70 9.97 22.11
CA ASN A 67 17.06 9.59 23.36
C ASN A 67 15.53 9.86 23.37
N GLU A 68 14.99 10.38 22.28
CA GLU A 68 13.57 10.66 22.17
C GLU A 68 12.76 9.41 21.80
N HIS A 69 11.46 9.47 22.05
CA HIS A 69 10.56 8.41 21.64
C HIS A 69 10.51 8.29 20.10
N HIS A 70 10.40 7.07 19.56
CA HIS A 70 10.41 6.80 18.12
C HIS A 70 9.35 7.58 17.33
N TYR A 71 8.19 7.93 17.92
CA TYR A 71 7.22 8.83 17.29
C TYR A 71 7.78 10.23 17.06
N THR A 72 8.52 10.77 18.03
CA THR A 72 9.18 12.07 17.89
C THR A 72 10.23 12.03 16.80
N ILE A 73 11.10 11.02 16.83
CA ILE A 73 12.15 10.85 15.82
C ILE A 73 11.53 10.79 14.43
N LYS A 74 10.53 9.92 14.22
CA LYS A 74 9.85 9.75 12.94
C LYS A 74 9.25 11.07 12.45
N SER A 75 8.45 11.74 13.27
CA SER A 75 7.73 12.96 12.86
C SER A 75 8.67 14.13 12.56
N GLU A 76 9.81 14.24 13.26
CA GLU A 76 10.82 15.27 12.98
C GLU A 76 11.57 14.99 11.68
N LEU A 77 12.01 13.75 11.46
CA LEU A 77 12.69 13.35 10.21
C LEU A 77 11.78 13.47 9.00
N PHE A 78 10.51 13.06 9.15
CA PHE A 78 9.47 13.22 8.13
C PHE A 78 9.30 14.69 7.73
N SER A 79 9.12 15.56 8.72
CA SER A 79 8.96 17.00 8.49
C SER A 79 10.18 17.59 7.79
N TYR A 80 11.39 17.21 8.23
CA TYR A 80 12.63 17.67 7.62
C TYR A 80 12.73 17.32 6.13
N ILE A 81 12.35 16.09 5.75
CA ILE A 81 12.36 15.67 4.35
C ILE A 81 11.36 16.52 3.53
N LEU A 82 10.12 16.64 4.00
CA LEU A 82 9.09 17.38 3.26
C LEU A 82 9.39 18.88 3.16
N ASP A 83 10.08 19.44 4.14
CA ASP A 83 10.50 20.84 4.10
C ASP A 83 11.61 21.11 3.09
N ASN A 84 12.47 20.12 2.84
CA ASN A 84 13.75 20.35 2.13
C ASN A 84 13.88 19.58 0.82
N THR A 85 13.04 18.57 0.53
CA THR A 85 13.15 17.79 -0.71
C THR A 85 12.88 18.65 -1.93
N ARG A 86 13.61 18.40 -3.02
CA ARG A 86 13.38 19.03 -4.32
C ARG A 86 12.05 18.59 -4.91
N ILE A 87 11.43 19.46 -5.68
CA ILE A 87 10.13 19.25 -6.32
C ILE A 87 10.20 19.71 -7.78
N ASP A 88 9.35 19.12 -8.63
CA ASP A 88 9.20 19.54 -10.02
C ASP A 88 7.74 19.51 -10.49
N ILE A 89 7.43 20.37 -11.45
CA ILE A 89 6.16 20.40 -12.19
C ILE A 89 6.51 20.61 -13.65
N ASN A 90 6.48 19.52 -14.40
CA ASN A 90 7.00 19.46 -15.77
C ASN A 90 5.89 19.56 -16.82
N GLU A 91 6.20 20.16 -17.98
CA GLU A 91 5.24 20.33 -19.09
C GLU A 91 4.79 19.01 -19.72
N HIS A 92 5.56 17.94 -19.54
CA HIS A 92 5.23 16.60 -20.05
C HIS A 92 4.38 15.77 -19.08
N ASP A 93 4.01 16.31 -17.90
CA ASP A 93 3.29 15.55 -16.90
C ASP A 93 2.15 16.33 -16.24
N TYR A 94 1.11 15.62 -15.81
CA TYR A 94 0.07 16.12 -14.91
C TYR A 94 0.40 15.89 -13.44
N PHE A 95 1.41 15.06 -13.12
CA PHE A 95 1.75 14.69 -11.75
C PHE A 95 3.11 15.26 -11.35
N ILE A 96 3.19 15.66 -10.09
CA ILE A 96 4.40 16.25 -9.53
C ILE A 96 5.61 15.31 -9.59
N GLY A 97 6.81 15.87 -9.62
CA GLY A 97 8.07 15.16 -9.43
C GLY A 97 8.66 15.49 -8.06
N ILE A 98 8.99 14.49 -7.29
CA ILE A 98 9.74 14.65 -6.05
C ILE A 98 10.82 13.58 -5.94
N TYR A 99 11.90 13.93 -5.25
CA TYR A 99 12.92 12.95 -4.92
C TYR A 99 12.41 11.97 -3.86
N THR A 100 12.63 10.67 -4.04
CA THR A 100 12.20 9.65 -3.10
C THR A 100 13.34 9.25 -2.15
N TRP A 101 13.00 9.20 -0.86
CA TRP A 101 13.94 8.89 0.22
C TRP A 101 13.69 7.51 0.82
N ASP A 102 13.35 6.55 -0.02
CA ASP A 102 13.04 5.17 0.35
C ASP A 102 13.94 4.66 1.49
N ARG A 103 13.32 4.21 2.58
CA ARG A 103 13.96 3.65 3.77
C ARG A 103 14.93 4.55 4.53
N VAL A 104 14.97 5.83 4.24
CA VAL A 104 16.00 6.70 4.82
C VAL A 104 15.83 6.88 6.32
N ILE A 105 14.61 6.90 6.84
CA ILE A 105 14.32 7.05 8.26
C ILE A 105 14.13 5.73 9.01
N ASP A 106 13.98 4.61 8.30
CA ASP A 106 13.75 3.28 8.90
C ASP A 106 14.87 2.88 9.85
N LYS A 107 16.13 3.19 9.51
CA LYS A 107 17.29 2.90 10.36
C LYS A 107 17.20 3.52 11.76
N HIS A 108 16.41 4.57 11.91
CA HIS A 108 16.24 5.29 13.19
C HIS A 108 14.95 4.93 13.92
N THR A 109 13.98 4.36 13.22
CA THR A 109 12.63 4.12 13.75
C THR A 109 12.21 2.65 13.68
N ILE A 110 12.06 2.10 12.50
CA ILE A 110 11.50 0.75 12.27
C ILE A 110 12.54 -0.33 12.56
N ASP A 111 13.76 -0.18 12.06
CA ASP A 111 14.81 -1.20 12.21
C ASP A 111 15.13 -1.54 13.67
N PRO A 112 15.29 -0.56 14.60
CA PRO A 112 15.50 -0.86 16.03
C PRO A 112 14.31 -1.61 16.63
N TRP A 113 13.09 -1.19 16.32
CA TRP A 113 11.87 -1.83 16.80
C TRP A 113 11.71 -3.25 16.25
N GLN A 114 11.97 -3.48 14.98
CA GLN A 114 11.93 -4.81 14.38
C GLN A 114 12.94 -5.74 15.03
N LYS A 115 14.17 -5.29 15.26
CA LYS A 115 15.20 -6.09 15.96
C LYS A 115 14.76 -6.51 17.35
N GLU A 116 14.15 -5.61 18.11
CA GLU A 116 13.61 -5.90 19.44
C GLU A 116 12.43 -6.89 19.37
N ALA A 117 11.51 -6.68 18.45
CA ALA A 117 10.35 -7.57 18.24
C ALA A 117 10.79 -8.98 17.84
N TYR A 118 11.78 -9.11 16.95
CA TYR A 118 12.38 -10.40 16.57
C TYR A 118 13.06 -11.06 17.74
N ALA A 119 13.85 -10.33 18.51
CA ALA A 119 14.52 -10.85 19.70
C ALA A 119 13.52 -11.39 20.72
N LYS A 120 12.47 -10.63 21.03
CA LYS A 120 11.40 -11.06 21.95
C LYS A 120 10.65 -12.27 21.43
N ALA A 121 10.28 -12.29 20.16
CA ALA A 121 9.60 -13.43 19.54
C ALA A 121 10.49 -14.69 19.53
N THR A 122 11.77 -14.56 19.32
CA THR A 122 12.74 -15.66 19.34
C THR A 122 12.92 -16.25 20.73
N LEU A 123 13.00 -15.40 21.75
CA LEU A 123 13.12 -15.82 23.15
C LEU A 123 11.86 -16.58 23.63
N ALA A 124 10.68 -16.17 23.18
CA ALA A 124 9.42 -16.77 23.60
C ALA A 124 9.20 -18.22 23.11
N VAL A 125 9.87 -18.65 22.03
CA VAL A 125 9.65 -19.96 21.37
C VAL A 125 10.73 -20.98 21.73
N GLY A 126 11.78 -20.60 22.46
CA GLY A 126 12.97 -21.44 22.62
C GLY A 126 13.75 -21.52 21.29
N ASN A 127 14.94 -20.95 21.28
CA ASN A 127 15.74 -20.64 20.08
C ASN A 127 16.00 -21.77 19.10
N SER A 128 16.02 -23.06 19.56
CA SER A 128 16.48 -24.17 18.72
C SER A 128 15.48 -24.58 17.65
N LYS A 129 14.21 -24.78 18.00
CA LYS A 129 13.20 -25.35 17.09
C LYS A 129 12.78 -24.38 15.99
N ARG A 130 12.63 -23.11 16.31
CA ARG A 130 12.30 -22.06 15.33
C ARG A 130 13.42 -21.82 14.34
N ASN A 131 14.67 -21.84 14.81
CA ASN A 131 15.83 -21.79 13.93
C ASN A 131 15.90 -23.00 13.00
N ASP A 132 15.56 -24.19 13.50
CA ASP A 132 15.51 -25.39 12.69
C ASP A 132 14.37 -25.34 11.66
N PHE A 133 13.19 -24.83 12.00
CA PHE A 133 12.11 -24.59 11.04
C PHE A 133 12.53 -23.56 9.97
N SER A 134 13.20 -22.50 10.35
CA SER A 134 13.70 -21.51 9.39
C SER A 134 14.75 -22.10 8.46
N LYS A 135 15.75 -22.80 9.00
CA LYS A 135 16.80 -23.47 8.22
C LYS A 135 16.25 -24.54 7.28
N SER A 136 15.22 -25.25 7.67
CA SER A 136 14.56 -26.26 6.86
C SER A 136 13.63 -25.69 5.78
N GLY A 137 13.34 -24.39 5.84
CA GLY A 137 12.31 -23.76 5.01
C GLY A 137 10.87 -24.22 5.34
N THR A 138 10.64 -24.66 6.58
CA THR A 138 9.31 -25.08 7.06
C THR A 138 8.47 -23.89 7.47
N ALA A 139 9.04 -23.00 8.29
CA ALA A 139 8.40 -21.78 8.71
C ALA A 139 9.45 -20.74 9.14
N TRP A 140 9.20 -19.47 8.85
CA TRP A 140 10.09 -18.39 9.26
C TRP A 140 9.31 -17.14 9.60
N ALA A 141 9.88 -16.29 10.45
CA ALA A 141 9.31 -15.00 10.75
C ALA A 141 9.49 -14.06 9.56
N LEU A 142 8.39 -13.46 9.13
CA LEU A 142 8.35 -12.36 8.19
C LEU A 142 7.57 -11.25 8.85
N LEU A 143 8.24 -10.16 9.20
CA LEU A 143 7.56 -8.94 9.65
C LEU A 143 7.34 -8.08 8.41
N ASP A 144 6.12 -8.14 7.90
CA ASP A 144 5.71 -7.38 6.74
C ASP A 144 4.67 -6.35 7.19
N PHE A 145 5.09 -5.09 7.21
CA PHE A 145 4.24 -3.92 7.48
C PHE A 145 3.92 -3.15 6.20
N ASP A 146 4.40 -3.62 5.06
CA ASP A 146 4.40 -2.89 3.81
C ASP A 146 3.05 -2.97 3.09
N HIS A 147 2.29 -4.05 3.34
CA HIS A 147 0.97 -4.26 2.75
C HIS A 147 -0.10 -3.50 3.54
N THR A 148 -0.33 -2.25 3.20
CA THR A 148 -1.26 -1.37 3.91
C THR A 148 -2.39 -0.86 3.03
N VAL A 149 -3.47 -0.43 3.67
CA VAL A 149 -4.58 0.25 3.03
C VAL A 149 -4.78 1.58 3.73
N PRO A 150 -4.49 2.70 3.06
CA PRO A 150 -4.80 4.02 3.60
C PRO A 150 -6.29 4.22 3.83
N ASP A 151 -6.66 5.11 4.72
CA ASP A 151 -8.06 5.53 4.91
C ASP A 151 -8.51 6.47 3.78
N TRP A 152 -8.76 5.86 2.62
CA TRP A 152 -9.19 6.61 1.43
C TRP A 152 -10.52 7.33 1.61
N GLU A 153 -11.39 6.86 2.51
CA GLU A 153 -12.65 7.53 2.82
C GLU A 153 -12.39 8.88 3.50
N SER A 154 -11.58 8.89 4.55
CA SER A 154 -11.21 10.15 5.19
C SER A 154 -10.42 11.06 4.25
N LEU A 155 -9.51 10.51 3.45
CA LEU A 155 -8.74 11.28 2.48
C LEU A 155 -9.63 11.91 1.41
N SER A 156 -10.62 11.18 0.88
CA SER A 156 -11.53 11.69 -0.15
C SER A 156 -12.56 12.69 0.37
N THR A 157 -12.97 12.57 1.63
CA THR A 157 -14.03 13.41 2.20
C THR A 157 -13.51 14.60 2.99
N LEU A 158 -12.32 14.53 3.54
CA LEU A 158 -11.72 15.55 4.39
C LEU A 158 -10.46 16.20 3.78
N GLY A 159 -9.77 15.48 2.90
CA GLY A 159 -8.44 15.89 2.47
C GLY A 159 -7.44 15.93 3.63
N PHE A 160 -6.24 16.43 3.36
CA PHE A 160 -5.20 16.53 4.39
C PHE A 160 -5.57 17.55 5.48
N VAL A 161 -6.20 18.64 5.10
CA VAL A 161 -6.59 19.73 6.01
C VAL A 161 -7.67 19.25 6.98
N GLY A 162 -8.76 18.66 6.47
CA GLY A 162 -9.85 18.21 7.32
C GLY A 162 -9.45 17.01 8.22
N ILE A 163 -8.48 16.20 7.82
CA ILE A 163 -7.92 15.17 8.71
C ILE A 163 -7.15 15.83 9.87
N LEU A 164 -6.37 16.88 9.62
CA LEU A 164 -5.71 17.64 10.68
C LEU A 164 -6.71 18.26 11.65
N GLU A 165 -7.77 18.87 11.13
CA GLU A 165 -8.85 19.45 11.96
C GLU A 165 -9.54 18.37 12.82
N ARG A 166 -9.83 17.20 12.23
CA ARG A 166 -10.39 16.05 12.97
C ARG A 166 -9.44 15.57 14.07
N LEU A 167 -8.14 15.53 13.81
CA LEU A 167 -7.12 15.17 14.79
C LEU A 167 -7.11 16.15 15.96
N GLU A 168 -7.15 17.46 15.72
CA GLU A 168 -7.14 18.50 16.73
C GLU A 168 -8.43 18.49 17.57
N ASN A 169 -9.57 18.29 16.94
CA ASN A 169 -10.86 18.12 17.61
C ASN A 169 -10.84 16.88 18.51
N SER A 170 -10.36 15.74 18.01
CA SER A 170 -10.24 14.51 18.78
C SER A 170 -9.31 14.70 19.98
N TYR A 171 -8.15 15.33 19.80
CA TYR A 171 -7.23 15.65 20.89
C TYR A 171 -7.92 16.49 21.97
N THR A 172 -8.65 17.52 21.58
CA THR A 172 -9.37 18.42 22.50
C THR A 172 -10.40 17.64 23.33
N VAL A 173 -11.17 16.75 22.70
CA VAL A 173 -12.16 15.91 23.39
C VAL A 173 -11.50 14.96 24.38
N VAL A 174 -10.46 14.24 23.96
CA VAL A 174 -9.78 13.26 24.82
C VAL A 174 -9.06 13.97 25.96
N LYS A 175 -8.45 15.11 25.72
CA LYS A 175 -7.76 15.90 26.77
C LYS A 175 -8.75 16.45 27.81
N SER A 176 -9.92 16.93 27.38
CA SER A 176 -10.95 17.46 28.29
C SER A 176 -11.61 16.36 29.13
N SER A 177 -11.58 15.09 28.70
CA SER A 177 -12.06 13.96 29.51
C SER A 177 -11.17 13.63 30.71
N GLY A 178 -9.96 14.20 30.78
CA GLY A 178 -8.98 13.96 31.83
C GLY A 178 -8.35 12.56 31.82
N SER A 179 -8.61 11.75 30.77
CA SER A 179 -8.14 10.36 30.64
C SER A 179 -6.99 10.18 29.66
N ILE A 180 -6.42 11.26 29.11
CA ILE A 180 -5.34 11.17 28.14
C ILE A 180 -4.04 10.69 28.82
N THR A 181 -3.43 9.67 28.23
CA THR A 181 -2.12 9.17 28.66
C THR A 181 -0.99 9.96 27.99
N GLU A 182 0.21 9.98 28.60
CA GLU A 182 1.40 10.60 27.99
C GLU A 182 1.69 10.07 26.59
N LYS A 183 1.50 8.76 26.37
CA LYS A 183 1.68 8.13 25.06
C LYS A 183 0.66 8.63 24.02
N GLN A 184 -0.59 8.82 24.41
CA GLN A 184 -1.60 9.39 23.54
C GLN A 184 -1.32 10.86 23.24
N GLU A 185 -0.93 11.63 24.24
CA GLU A 185 -0.57 13.04 24.03
C GLU A 185 0.62 13.18 23.06
N LEU A 186 1.65 12.34 23.22
CA LEU A 186 2.76 12.28 22.29
C LEU A 186 2.33 11.89 20.87
N PHE A 187 1.45 10.90 20.74
CA PHE A 187 0.90 10.49 19.45
C PHE A 187 0.20 11.67 18.75
N TYR A 188 -0.72 12.36 19.44
CA TYR A 188 -1.42 13.51 18.85
C TYR A 188 -0.44 14.62 18.42
N LYS A 189 0.55 14.90 19.23
CA LYS A 189 1.60 15.90 18.92
C LYS A 189 2.39 15.53 17.66
N CYS A 190 2.80 14.27 17.54
CA CYS A 190 3.58 13.81 16.41
C CYS A 190 2.73 13.72 15.12
N ALA A 191 1.51 13.18 15.20
CA ALA A 191 0.60 13.11 14.07
C ALA A 191 0.22 14.52 13.55
N LYS A 192 -0.01 15.48 14.47
CA LYS A 192 -0.22 16.88 14.10
C LYS A 192 0.97 17.43 13.30
N ARG A 193 2.19 17.23 13.76
CA ARG A 193 3.41 17.67 13.07
C ARG A 193 3.51 17.06 11.66
N GLU A 194 3.25 15.78 11.52
CA GLU A 194 3.31 15.11 10.22
C GLU A 194 2.30 15.70 9.23
N TYR A 195 1.05 15.94 9.65
CA TYR A 195 0.04 16.57 8.80
C TYR A 195 0.32 18.04 8.50
N GLU A 196 0.83 18.80 9.46
CA GLU A 196 1.27 20.19 9.22
C GLU A 196 2.41 20.24 8.18
N ALA A 197 3.38 19.34 8.28
CA ALA A 197 4.46 19.21 7.31
C ALA A 197 3.94 18.83 5.91
N LEU A 198 3.00 17.89 5.83
CA LEU A 198 2.38 17.47 4.58
C LEU A 198 1.59 18.63 3.93
N ILE A 199 0.78 19.34 4.69
CA ILE A 199 0.02 20.50 4.19
C ILE A 199 0.98 21.62 3.71
N LYS A 200 2.04 21.88 4.47
CA LYS A 200 3.10 22.83 4.08
C LYS A 200 3.77 22.41 2.77
N PHE A 201 4.04 21.12 2.62
CA PHE A 201 4.60 20.56 1.39
C PHE A 201 3.66 20.76 0.19
N VAL A 202 2.36 20.48 0.33
CA VAL A 202 1.38 20.74 -0.73
C VAL A 202 1.29 22.24 -1.07
N LYS A 203 1.38 23.12 -0.07
CA LYS A 203 1.47 24.57 -0.30
C LYS A 203 2.74 24.99 -1.07
N ARG A 204 3.87 24.34 -0.80
CA ARG A 204 5.11 24.52 -1.59
C ARG A 204 4.90 24.14 -3.04
N LEU A 205 4.29 22.97 -3.29
CA LEU A 205 3.95 22.51 -4.63
C LEU A 205 3.03 23.51 -5.36
N TYR A 206 2.00 23.99 -4.65
CA TYR A 206 1.09 25.00 -5.20
C TYR A 206 1.83 26.30 -5.57
N ALA A 207 2.63 26.84 -4.66
CA ALA A 207 3.40 28.05 -4.92
C ALA A 207 4.35 27.88 -6.12
N TYR A 208 4.99 26.72 -6.23
CA TYR A 208 5.87 26.42 -7.37
C TYR A 208 5.10 26.25 -8.68
N SER A 209 3.90 25.65 -8.65
CA SER A 209 3.05 25.51 -9.83
C SER A 209 2.69 26.84 -10.47
N LEU A 210 2.54 27.90 -9.67
CA LEU A 210 2.23 29.25 -10.14
C LEU A 210 3.40 29.90 -10.91
N THR A 211 4.60 29.38 -10.82
CA THR A 211 5.77 29.85 -11.57
C THR A 211 5.86 29.23 -12.98
N LYS A 212 5.02 28.24 -13.28
CA LYS A 212 5.02 27.50 -14.55
C LYS A 212 3.96 28.05 -15.50
N SER A 213 4.28 28.12 -16.79
CA SER A 213 3.42 28.72 -17.81
C SER A 213 2.86 27.74 -18.85
N HIS A 214 3.19 26.43 -18.75
CA HIS A 214 2.69 25.42 -19.67
C HIS A 214 1.21 25.04 -19.38
N PRO A 215 0.45 24.56 -20.37
CA PRO A 215 -1.00 24.32 -20.20
C PRO A 215 -1.35 23.37 -19.07
N LYS A 216 -0.57 22.30 -18.85
CA LYS A 216 -0.82 21.35 -17.75
C LYS A 216 -0.64 22.00 -16.36
N ALA A 217 0.25 22.99 -16.24
CA ALA A 217 0.49 23.68 -14.96
C ALA A 217 -0.76 24.37 -14.41
N ALA A 218 -1.64 24.89 -15.26
CA ALA A 218 -2.90 25.49 -14.81
C ALA A 218 -3.81 24.47 -14.09
N ILE A 219 -3.95 23.27 -14.67
CA ILE A 219 -4.75 22.17 -14.08
C ILE A 219 -4.09 21.67 -12.78
N VAL A 220 -2.76 21.52 -12.79
CA VAL A 220 -2.00 21.13 -11.58
C VAL A 220 -2.16 22.17 -10.47
N SER A 221 -2.05 23.46 -10.80
CA SER A 221 -2.21 24.56 -9.83
C SER A 221 -3.59 24.59 -9.21
N GLU A 222 -4.65 24.44 -10.01
CA GLU A 222 -6.04 24.42 -9.50
C GLU A 222 -6.25 23.26 -8.54
N SER A 223 -5.81 22.08 -8.92
CA SER A 223 -5.88 20.88 -8.05
C SER A 223 -5.10 21.06 -6.75
N LEU A 224 -3.86 21.52 -6.82
CA LEU A 224 -3.05 21.76 -5.62
C LEU A 224 -3.67 22.84 -4.72
N LYS A 225 -4.33 23.86 -5.29
CA LYS A 225 -5.09 24.84 -4.54
C LYS A 225 -6.23 24.17 -3.74
N HIS A 226 -7.06 23.35 -4.39
CA HIS A 226 -8.12 22.61 -3.71
C HIS A 226 -7.57 21.76 -2.55
N LEU A 227 -6.48 21.03 -2.78
CA LEU A 227 -5.85 20.19 -1.75
C LEU A 227 -5.19 21.00 -0.62
N CYS A 228 -4.80 22.26 -0.86
CA CYS A 228 -4.38 23.17 0.20
C CYS A 228 -5.53 23.69 1.08
N GLU A 229 -6.73 23.74 0.51
CA GLU A 229 -7.92 24.34 1.15
C GLU A 229 -8.80 23.29 1.84
N GLY A 230 -8.78 22.02 1.37
CA GLY A 230 -9.64 20.98 1.94
C GLY A 230 -9.65 19.66 1.17
N ALA A 231 -10.84 19.09 1.04
CA ALA A 231 -11.07 17.84 0.34
C ALA A 231 -10.93 17.99 -1.18
N PRO A 232 -10.57 16.90 -1.91
CA PRO A 232 -10.59 16.88 -3.37
C PRO A 232 -12.01 17.19 -3.89
N GLN A 233 -12.10 17.92 -4.98
CA GLN A 233 -13.35 18.37 -5.58
C GLN A 233 -13.63 17.75 -6.95
N THR A 234 -12.61 17.22 -7.61
CA THR A 234 -12.66 16.66 -8.96
C THR A 234 -12.03 15.27 -9.02
N THR A 235 -12.29 14.55 -10.10
CA THR A 235 -11.59 13.28 -10.39
C THR A 235 -10.08 13.47 -10.41
N TYR A 236 -9.62 14.57 -11.01
CA TYR A 236 -8.19 14.86 -11.08
C TYR A 236 -7.60 15.18 -9.70
N ASP A 237 -8.30 15.94 -8.85
CA ASP A 237 -7.86 16.21 -7.48
C ASP A 237 -7.70 14.92 -6.68
N MET A 238 -8.65 13.98 -6.83
CA MET A 238 -8.57 12.71 -6.11
C MET A 238 -7.38 11.86 -6.61
N LEU A 239 -7.12 11.83 -7.92
CA LEU A 239 -5.94 11.17 -8.48
C LEU A 239 -4.65 11.82 -8.00
N GLN A 240 -4.59 13.14 -7.97
CA GLN A 240 -3.43 13.91 -7.48
C GLN A 240 -3.20 13.68 -5.98
N LEU A 241 -4.28 13.62 -5.17
CA LEU A 241 -4.19 13.31 -3.75
C LEU A 241 -3.64 11.91 -3.51
N ILE A 242 -4.15 10.89 -4.22
CA ILE A 242 -3.64 9.51 -4.14
C ILE A 242 -2.16 9.47 -4.48
N TYR A 243 -1.77 10.16 -5.55
CA TYR A 243 -0.37 10.20 -5.99
C TYR A 243 0.54 10.91 -4.98
N ILE A 244 0.14 12.09 -4.47
CA ILE A 244 0.90 12.81 -3.44
C ILE A 244 1.05 11.97 -2.19
N TYR A 245 -0.05 11.38 -1.69
CA TYR A 245 -0.02 10.52 -0.52
C TYR A 245 0.96 9.36 -0.69
N PHE A 246 0.92 8.72 -1.87
CA PHE A 246 1.81 7.62 -2.20
C PHE A 246 3.27 8.09 -2.24
N MET A 247 3.58 9.14 -3.01
CA MET A 247 4.94 9.65 -3.18
C MET A 247 5.55 10.14 -1.87
N VAL A 248 4.77 10.83 -1.03
CA VAL A 248 5.22 11.28 0.29
C VAL A 248 5.55 10.07 1.17
N SER A 249 4.70 9.05 1.18
CA SER A 249 4.94 7.85 1.95
C SER A 249 6.21 7.11 1.51
N GLU A 250 6.40 6.94 0.19
CA GLU A 250 7.60 6.29 -0.37
C GLU A 250 8.85 7.13 -0.14
N SER A 251 8.71 8.46 -0.06
CA SER A 251 9.84 9.37 0.17
C SER A 251 10.41 9.28 1.57
N VAL A 252 9.63 8.87 2.55
CA VAL A 252 10.01 8.99 3.97
C VAL A 252 10.02 7.67 4.73
N GLU A 253 9.31 6.68 4.26
CA GLU A 253 9.19 5.38 4.92
C GLU A 253 9.72 4.24 4.05
N HIS A 254 9.74 3.07 4.64
CA HIS A 254 10.01 1.83 3.95
C HIS A 254 9.05 1.65 2.77
N TYR A 255 9.59 1.16 1.66
CA TYR A 255 8.85 0.70 0.51
C TYR A 255 7.59 -0.06 0.88
N GLN A 256 6.45 0.39 0.41
CA GLN A 256 5.16 -0.16 0.79
C GLN A 256 4.32 -0.54 -0.43
N VAL A 257 3.64 -1.67 -0.32
CA VAL A 257 2.64 -2.11 -1.28
C VAL A 257 1.27 -1.66 -0.79
N ARG A 258 0.85 -0.47 -1.22
CA ARG A 258 -0.44 0.10 -0.83
C ARG A 258 -1.48 -0.06 -1.91
N SER A 259 -2.71 -0.35 -1.51
CA SER A 259 -3.83 -0.29 -2.44
C SER A 259 -4.13 1.15 -2.85
N LEU A 260 -4.30 1.38 -4.15
CA LEU A 260 -4.70 2.66 -4.71
C LEU A 260 -6.25 2.78 -4.68
N GLY A 261 -6.77 3.32 -3.61
CA GLY A 261 -8.21 3.47 -3.39
C GLY A 261 -8.88 2.25 -2.72
N TYR A 262 -10.14 2.42 -2.33
CA TYR A 262 -11.04 1.36 -1.86
C TYR A 262 -11.84 0.76 -3.04
N GLY A 263 -11.16 0.21 -4.05
CA GLY A 263 -11.70 0.07 -5.38
C GLY A 263 -11.49 1.40 -6.11
N LEU A 264 -10.54 1.43 -7.03
CA LEU A 264 -10.19 2.70 -7.70
C LEU A 264 -11.41 3.29 -8.44
N ASP A 265 -12.19 2.43 -9.10
CA ASP A 265 -13.43 2.81 -9.75
C ASP A 265 -14.43 3.45 -8.78
N ASN A 266 -14.67 2.82 -7.64
CA ASN A 266 -15.65 3.30 -6.66
C ASN A 266 -15.17 4.54 -5.91
N THR A 267 -13.86 4.65 -5.66
CA THR A 267 -13.27 5.84 -5.03
C THR A 267 -13.37 7.06 -5.95
N LEU A 268 -13.18 6.88 -7.25
CA LEU A 268 -13.23 7.97 -8.22
C LEU A 268 -14.63 8.28 -8.73
N TYR A 269 -15.57 7.32 -8.70
CA TYR A 269 -16.87 7.44 -9.35
C TYR A 269 -17.72 8.66 -8.92
N PRO A 270 -17.80 9.03 -7.63
CA PRO A 270 -18.54 10.23 -7.22
C PRO A 270 -18.00 11.51 -7.87
N PHE A 271 -16.68 11.64 -7.96
CA PHE A 271 -16.02 12.79 -8.59
C PHE A 271 -16.21 12.77 -10.11
N TYR A 272 -16.01 11.63 -10.74
CA TYR A 272 -16.23 11.42 -12.17
C TYR A 272 -17.65 11.82 -12.58
N LYS A 273 -18.66 11.34 -11.86
CA LYS A 273 -20.04 11.65 -12.12
C LYS A 273 -20.31 13.15 -11.98
N SER A 274 -19.81 13.77 -10.91
CA SER A 274 -19.93 15.22 -10.67
C SER A 274 -19.25 16.02 -11.79
N ASP A 275 -18.04 15.63 -12.23
CA ASP A 275 -17.31 16.33 -13.28
C ASP A 275 -18.05 16.29 -14.62
N ILE A 276 -18.62 15.13 -14.99
CA ILE A 276 -19.39 14.96 -16.23
C ILE A 276 -20.70 15.75 -16.17
N GLU A 277 -21.48 15.62 -15.08
CA GLU A 277 -22.77 16.29 -14.89
C GLU A 277 -22.62 17.83 -14.90
N ASN A 278 -21.57 18.34 -14.26
CA ASN A 278 -21.29 19.78 -14.17
C ASN A 278 -20.44 20.30 -15.35
N ARG A 279 -20.08 19.45 -16.31
CA ARG A 279 -19.23 19.79 -17.47
C ARG A 279 -17.90 20.43 -17.08
N ARG A 280 -17.33 19.99 -15.97
CA ARG A 280 -16.05 20.49 -15.47
C ARG A 280 -14.90 19.91 -16.29
N PHE A 281 -14.98 18.60 -16.53
CA PHE A 281 -14.10 17.87 -17.43
C PHE A 281 -14.92 16.98 -18.36
N SER A 282 -14.44 16.80 -19.58
CA SER A 282 -14.95 15.83 -20.53
C SER A 282 -14.47 14.41 -20.16
N LYS A 283 -15.15 13.40 -20.67
CA LYS A 283 -14.72 12.00 -20.53
C LYS A 283 -13.32 11.78 -21.11
N GLU A 284 -12.97 12.51 -22.17
CA GLU A 284 -11.65 12.46 -22.79
C GLU A 284 -10.56 12.98 -21.85
N GLU A 285 -10.77 14.13 -21.21
CA GLU A 285 -9.81 14.70 -20.25
C GLU A 285 -9.63 13.78 -19.05
N ILE A 286 -10.73 13.27 -18.48
CA ILE A 286 -10.66 12.32 -17.37
C ILE A 286 -9.92 11.04 -17.78
N SER A 287 -10.13 10.55 -19.00
CA SER A 287 -9.39 9.38 -19.51
C SER A 287 -7.90 9.64 -19.59
N ARG A 288 -7.50 10.85 -20.00
CA ARG A 288 -6.09 11.26 -20.01
C ARG A 288 -5.52 11.33 -18.59
N PHE A 289 -6.23 11.92 -17.64
CA PHE A 289 -5.77 11.98 -16.24
C PHE A 289 -5.54 10.58 -15.66
N ILE A 290 -6.47 9.65 -15.91
CA ILE A 290 -6.33 8.26 -15.48
C ILE A 290 -5.14 7.58 -16.18
N ALA A 291 -4.94 7.82 -17.49
CA ALA A 291 -3.82 7.27 -18.23
C ALA A 291 -2.47 7.75 -17.67
N TYR A 292 -2.31 9.04 -17.43
CA TYR A 292 -1.11 9.61 -16.82
C TYR A 292 -0.88 9.10 -15.40
N PHE A 293 -1.95 8.97 -14.61
CA PHE A 293 -1.88 8.38 -13.27
C PHE A 293 -1.34 6.94 -13.28
N MET A 294 -1.87 6.11 -14.16
CA MET A 294 -1.41 4.73 -14.28
C MET A 294 0.03 4.64 -14.76
N MET A 295 0.43 5.51 -15.67
CA MET A 295 1.80 5.57 -16.15
C MET A 295 2.80 5.94 -15.05
N GLN A 296 2.42 6.75 -14.02
CA GLN A 296 3.30 7.03 -12.89
C GLN A 296 3.73 5.74 -12.19
N PHE A 297 2.75 4.89 -11.85
CA PHE A 297 3.03 3.62 -11.16
C PHE A 297 3.69 2.58 -12.06
N SER A 298 3.41 2.61 -13.36
CA SER A 298 4.11 1.78 -14.33
C SER A 298 5.60 2.14 -14.40
N ALA A 299 5.91 3.43 -14.44
CA ALA A 299 7.27 3.96 -14.57
C ALA A 299 8.14 3.73 -13.32
N MET A 300 7.54 3.71 -12.14
CA MET A 300 8.29 3.48 -10.88
C MET A 300 9.05 2.15 -10.87
N GLY A 301 8.72 1.20 -11.74
CA GLY A 301 9.42 -0.07 -11.87
C GLY A 301 9.43 -0.91 -10.59
N ASN A 302 8.45 -0.67 -9.73
CA ASN A 302 8.30 -1.40 -8.50
C ASN A 302 7.92 -2.85 -8.81
N TYR A 303 8.78 -3.81 -8.44
CA TYR A 303 8.54 -5.22 -8.69
C TYR A 303 7.21 -5.73 -8.13
N TRP A 304 6.84 -5.26 -6.93
CA TRP A 304 5.60 -5.67 -6.25
C TRP A 304 4.36 -4.98 -6.82
N GLY A 305 4.53 -3.88 -7.54
CA GLY A 305 3.46 -3.04 -8.07
C GLY A 305 2.67 -2.33 -6.97
N GLN A 306 1.80 -1.43 -7.39
CA GLN A 306 0.83 -0.78 -6.50
C GLN A 306 -0.55 -1.26 -6.94
N PRO A 307 -1.16 -2.22 -6.23
CA PRO A 307 -2.41 -2.82 -6.68
C PRO A 307 -3.58 -1.86 -6.49
N PHE A 308 -4.58 -2.01 -7.34
CA PHE A 308 -5.93 -1.51 -7.07
C PHE A 308 -6.93 -2.58 -7.46
N TYR A 309 -8.12 -2.53 -6.85
CA TYR A 309 -9.18 -3.43 -7.27
C TYR A 309 -10.32 -2.67 -7.94
N LEU A 310 -11.10 -3.39 -8.72
CA LEU A 310 -12.32 -2.95 -9.39
C LEU A 310 -13.48 -3.86 -9.01
N GLY A 311 -14.68 -3.31 -9.01
CA GLY A 311 -15.92 -4.03 -8.76
C GLY A 311 -16.10 -4.45 -7.31
N GLY A 312 -16.73 -5.59 -7.12
CA GLY A 312 -17.15 -6.11 -5.83
C GLY A 312 -18.65 -5.98 -5.59
N THR A 313 -19.04 -6.14 -4.33
CA THR A 313 -20.45 -6.12 -3.89
C THR A 313 -20.67 -4.94 -2.94
N ASN A 314 -21.73 -4.20 -3.15
CA ASN A 314 -22.22 -3.21 -2.18
C ASN A 314 -22.91 -3.92 -1.00
N PRO A 315 -23.05 -3.27 0.18
CA PRO A 315 -23.73 -3.86 1.33
C PRO A 315 -25.16 -4.31 1.06
N ASP A 316 -25.86 -3.68 0.11
CA ASP A 316 -27.21 -4.07 -0.34
C ASP A 316 -27.24 -5.30 -1.28
N GLY A 317 -26.07 -5.89 -1.59
CA GLY A 317 -25.92 -7.02 -2.48
C GLY A 317 -25.87 -6.68 -3.98
N SER A 318 -25.99 -5.40 -4.34
CA SER A 318 -25.82 -4.96 -5.73
C SER A 318 -24.35 -4.98 -6.15
N THR A 319 -24.12 -4.98 -7.48
CA THR A 319 -22.75 -4.88 -7.98
C THR A 319 -22.15 -3.50 -7.76
N ALA A 320 -20.89 -3.45 -7.38
CA ALA A 320 -20.11 -2.22 -7.31
C ALA A 320 -19.44 -1.84 -8.64
N VAL A 321 -19.58 -2.69 -9.67
CA VAL A 321 -19.11 -2.38 -11.04
C VAL A 321 -19.92 -1.22 -11.60
N ASN A 322 -19.26 -0.20 -12.10
CA ASN A 322 -19.85 0.99 -12.71
C ASN A 322 -19.18 1.32 -14.06
N GLU A 323 -19.60 2.38 -14.73
CA GLU A 323 -19.05 2.74 -16.05
C GLU A 323 -17.55 3.08 -16.01
N LEU A 324 -17.06 3.61 -14.88
CA LEU A 324 -15.65 3.90 -14.69
C LEU A 324 -14.82 2.62 -14.58
N SER A 325 -15.38 1.52 -14.03
CA SER A 325 -14.73 0.21 -14.02
C SER A 325 -14.36 -0.25 -15.44
N TYR A 326 -15.28 -0.09 -16.38
CA TYR A 326 -15.03 -0.42 -17.79
C TYR A 326 -14.01 0.53 -18.43
N LEU A 327 -14.14 1.84 -18.18
CA LEU A 327 -13.25 2.84 -18.73
C LEU A 327 -11.80 2.62 -18.26
N ILE A 328 -11.60 2.29 -16.99
CA ILE A 328 -10.29 2.00 -16.42
C ILE A 328 -9.65 0.78 -17.12
N LEU A 329 -10.41 -0.30 -17.36
CA LEU A 329 -9.91 -1.46 -18.10
C LEU A 329 -9.54 -1.09 -19.55
N ASP A 330 -10.34 -0.26 -20.23
CA ASP A 330 -10.05 0.19 -21.60
C ASP A 330 -8.76 1.01 -21.66
N ILE A 331 -8.58 1.94 -20.73
CA ILE A 331 -7.36 2.76 -20.63
C ILE A 331 -6.14 1.85 -20.38
N TYR A 332 -6.24 0.94 -19.44
CA TYR A 332 -5.14 0.04 -19.08
C TYR A 332 -4.72 -0.86 -20.26
N ASP A 333 -5.69 -1.44 -20.96
CA ASP A 333 -5.47 -2.26 -22.16
C ASP A 333 -4.79 -1.44 -23.27
N LYS A 334 -5.27 -0.22 -23.50
CA LYS A 334 -4.69 0.69 -24.50
C LYS A 334 -3.27 1.13 -24.17
N LEU A 335 -2.93 1.29 -22.88
CA LEU A 335 -1.58 1.66 -22.45
C LEU A 335 -0.57 0.50 -22.60
N GLY A 336 -1.03 -0.75 -22.57
CA GLY A 336 -0.16 -1.92 -22.68
C GLY A 336 0.86 -2.05 -21.55
N ILE A 337 0.47 -1.68 -20.33
CA ILE A 337 1.34 -1.67 -19.14
C ILE A 337 1.14 -2.90 -18.26
N TYR A 338 2.08 -3.16 -17.34
CA TYR A 338 2.04 -4.30 -16.41
C TYR A 338 1.83 -3.88 -14.95
N ASN A 339 2.02 -2.62 -14.63
CA ASN A 339 1.78 -2.00 -13.35
C ASN A 339 0.94 -0.73 -13.55
N PRO A 340 0.13 -0.37 -12.56
CA PRO A 340 -0.23 -1.09 -11.33
C PRO A 340 -1.00 -2.39 -11.59
N LYS A 341 -0.97 -3.35 -10.66
CA LYS A 341 -1.74 -4.61 -10.76
C LYS A 341 -3.22 -4.37 -10.58
N ILE A 342 -4.04 -5.06 -11.39
CA ILE A 342 -5.49 -4.99 -11.30
C ILE A 342 -6.03 -6.24 -10.60
N GLN A 343 -6.79 -6.04 -9.53
CA GLN A 343 -7.51 -7.09 -8.82
C GLN A 343 -9.01 -6.91 -9.09
N ILE A 344 -9.66 -7.90 -9.65
CA ILE A 344 -11.10 -7.83 -9.95
C ILE A 344 -11.85 -8.66 -8.92
N LYS A 345 -12.66 -8.02 -8.11
CA LYS A 345 -13.55 -8.67 -7.15
C LYS A 345 -14.78 -9.19 -7.90
N VAL A 346 -14.91 -10.51 -7.97
CA VAL A 346 -15.99 -11.20 -8.69
C VAL A 346 -16.95 -11.84 -7.70
N CYS A 347 -18.21 -11.54 -7.84
CA CYS A 347 -19.33 -12.11 -7.10
C CYS A 347 -20.48 -12.47 -8.04
N LYS A 348 -21.58 -13.01 -7.50
CA LYS A 348 -22.75 -13.40 -8.30
C LYS A 348 -23.40 -12.24 -9.06
N SER A 349 -23.33 -11.02 -8.51
CA SER A 349 -23.90 -9.82 -9.13
C SER A 349 -22.97 -9.15 -10.15
N THR A 350 -21.72 -9.61 -10.29
CA THR A 350 -20.77 -9.02 -11.23
C THR A 350 -21.26 -9.23 -12.68
N PRO A 351 -21.35 -8.18 -13.52
CA PRO A 351 -21.74 -8.30 -14.92
C PRO A 351 -20.78 -9.21 -15.70
N LYS A 352 -21.35 -10.16 -16.45
CA LYS A 352 -20.56 -11.15 -17.20
C LYS A 352 -19.68 -10.51 -18.27
N ASP A 353 -20.18 -9.47 -18.93
CA ASP A 353 -19.44 -8.72 -19.96
C ASP A 353 -18.21 -8.02 -19.39
N PHE A 354 -18.28 -7.52 -18.14
CA PHE A 354 -17.12 -6.98 -17.42
C PHE A 354 -16.06 -8.05 -17.19
N VAL A 355 -16.46 -9.23 -16.70
CA VAL A 355 -15.54 -10.36 -16.52
C VAL A 355 -14.94 -10.80 -17.87
N PHE A 356 -15.76 -10.93 -18.91
CA PHE A 356 -15.28 -11.28 -20.24
C PHE A 356 -14.33 -10.25 -20.86
N LYS A 357 -14.52 -8.96 -20.53
CA LYS A 357 -13.59 -7.91 -20.94
C LYS A 357 -12.20 -8.14 -20.33
N ALA A 358 -12.12 -8.35 -19.03
CA ALA A 358 -10.86 -8.65 -18.36
C ALA A 358 -10.22 -9.97 -18.85
N LEU A 359 -11.02 -11.01 -19.10
CA LEU A 359 -10.52 -12.27 -19.66
C LEU A 359 -9.94 -12.08 -21.07
N ARG A 360 -10.56 -11.24 -21.93
CA ARG A 360 -10.00 -10.91 -23.25
C ARG A 360 -8.65 -10.21 -23.15
N MET A 361 -8.47 -9.31 -22.16
CA MET A 361 -7.18 -8.68 -21.91
C MET A 361 -6.11 -9.72 -21.53
N ILE A 362 -6.45 -10.69 -20.69
CA ILE A 362 -5.54 -11.78 -20.31
C ILE A 362 -5.18 -12.64 -21.54
N ILE A 363 -6.14 -13.00 -22.36
CA ILE A 363 -5.91 -13.74 -23.62
C ILE A 363 -5.01 -12.91 -24.57
N GLY A 364 -5.17 -11.59 -24.56
CA GLY A 364 -4.34 -10.64 -25.31
C GLY A 364 -2.92 -10.45 -24.77
N GLY A 365 -2.56 -11.10 -23.64
CA GLY A 365 -1.21 -11.07 -23.07
C GLY A 365 -1.06 -10.26 -21.78
N SER A 366 -2.12 -9.66 -21.25
CA SER A 366 -2.03 -8.96 -19.96
C SER A 366 -1.82 -9.95 -18.81
N THR A 367 -0.70 -9.83 -18.11
CA THR A 367 -0.34 -10.71 -16.98
C THR A 367 -0.63 -10.10 -15.60
N SER A 368 -1.20 -8.91 -15.57
CA SER A 368 -1.36 -8.11 -14.34
C SER A 368 -2.78 -8.11 -13.78
N ILE A 369 -3.68 -8.93 -14.33
CA ILE A 369 -5.07 -9.03 -13.90
C ILE A 369 -5.25 -10.29 -13.05
N VAL A 370 -5.85 -10.10 -11.87
CA VAL A 370 -6.16 -11.17 -10.91
C VAL A 370 -7.64 -11.14 -10.55
N PHE A 371 -8.27 -12.32 -10.51
CA PHE A 371 -9.65 -12.45 -10.06
C PHE A 371 -9.71 -12.87 -8.58
N CYS A 372 -10.49 -12.15 -7.79
CA CYS A 372 -10.74 -12.42 -6.39
C CYS A 372 -12.19 -12.91 -6.22
N ASN A 373 -12.37 -14.15 -5.74
CA ASN A 373 -13.70 -14.71 -5.50
C ASN A 373 -14.30 -14.13 -4.21
N GLU A 374 -15.05 -13.04 -4.35
CA GLU A 374 -15.61 -12.30 -3.23
C GLU A 374 -16.64 -13.10 -2.44
N ASP A 375 -17.47 -13.91 -3.09
CA ASP A 375 -18.47 -14.74 -2.38
C ASP A 375 -17.84 -15.70 -1.36
N ILE A 376 -16.64 -16.21 -1.65
CA ILE A 376 -15.90 -17.08 -0.73
C ILE A 376 -15.21 -16.25 0.35
N ILE A 377 -14.62 -15.13 -0.03
CA ILE A 377 -13.87 -14.25 0.88
C ILE A 377 -14.79 -13.64 1.94
N VAL A 378 -15.96 -13.14 1.54
CA VAL A 378 -16.96 -12.61 2.46
C VAL A 378 -17.33 -13.66 3.51
N LYS A 379 -17.60 -14.90 3.08
CA LYS A 379 -17.90 -16.02 4.01
C LYS A 379 -16.73 -16.34 4.94
N ALA A 380 -15.49 -16.27 4.45
CA ALA A 380 -14.30 -16.51 5.25
C ALA A 380 -14.10 -15.42 6.31
N LEU A 381 -14.25 -14.15 5.93
CA LEU A 381 -14.16 -13.02 6.85
C LEU A 381 -15.26 -13.06 7.92
N MET A 382 -16.51 -13.37 7.54
CA MET A 382 -17.61 -13.55 8.49
C MET A 382 -17.32 -14.69 9.50
N ARG A 383 -16.78 -15.82 9.05
CA ARG A 383 -16.33 -16.89 9.95
C ARG A 383 -15.23 -16.45 10.92
N SER A 384 -14.44 -15.45 10.52
CA SER A 384 -13.40 -14.84 11.36
C SER A 384 -13.94 -13.74 12.28
N GLY A 385 -15.27 -13.47 12.25
CA GLY A 385 -15.93 -12.53 13.16
C GLY A 385 -16.27 -11.17 12.56
N ALA A 386 -16.04 -10.94 11.25
CA ALA A 386 -16.49 -9.74 10.59
C ALA A 386 -18.01 -9.72 10.39
N THR A 387 -18.62 -8.53 10.41
CA THR A 387 -20.02 -8.37 9.97
C THR A 387 -20.11 -8.56 8.45
N TYR A 388 -21.30 -8.78 7.92
CA TYR A 388 -21.51 -8.89 6.48
C TYR A 388 -21.08 -7.61 5.75
N ASP A 389 -21.46 -6.44 6.28
CA ASP A 389 -21.11 -5.14 5.70
C ASP A 389 -19.59 -4.92 5.68
N ASP A 390 -18.90 -5.22 6.79
CA ASP A 390 -17.43 -5.13 6.83
C ASP A 390 -16.76 -6.10 5.85
N ALA A 391 -17.31 -7.29 5.70
CA ALA A 391 -16.76 -8.32 4.82
C ALA A 391 -16.94 -7.97 3.35
N THR A 392 -18.07 -7.39 2.94
CA THR A 392 -18.31 -6.93 1.57
C THR A 392 -17.46 -5.70 1.22
N LEU A 393 -17.24 -4.81 2.20
CA LEU A 393 -16.37 -3.64 2.05
C LEU A 393 -14.88 -3.94 2.25
N ALA A 394 -14.51 -5.20 2.52
CA ALA A 394 -13.11 -5.56 2.71
C ALA A 394 -12.26 -5.22 1.49
N VAL A 395 -11.08 -4.68 1.75
CA VAL A 395 -10.14 -4.20 0.74
C VAL A 395 -9.13 -5.29 0.40
N VAL A 396 -8.92 -5.52 -0.88
CA VAL A 396 -7.80 -6.33 -1.36
C VAL A 396 -6.55 -5.46 -1.32
N LYS A 397 -5.50 -5.93 -0.69
CA LYS A 397 -4.22 -5.24 -0.58
C LYS A 397 -3.07 -6.17 -0.97
N GLY A 398 -1.91 -5.59 -1.27
CA GLY A 398 -0.75 -6.36 -1.66
C GLY A 398 -1.04 -7.30 -2.84
N CYS A 399 -0.69 -8.57 -2.70
CA CYS A 399 -0.94 -9.56 -3.74
C CYS A 399 -2.40 -10.05 -3.73
N TYR A 400 -2.86 -10.54 -2.57
CA TYR A 400 -4.20 -11.14 -2.39
C TYR A 400 -4.72 -11.02 -0.96
N GLU A 401 -4.06 -10.26 -0.11
CA GLU A 401 -4.41 -10.12 1.28
C GLU A 401 -5.66 -9.24 1.43
N TYR A 402 -6.41 -9.47 2.50
CA TYR A 402 -7.62 -8.74 2.80
C TYR A 402 -7.50 -7.99 4.12
N ALA A 403 -8.00 -6.75 4.11
CA ALA A 403 -8.15 -5.96 5.31
C ALA A 403 -9.60 -5.46 5.43
N LEU A 404 -10.13 -5.41 6.63
CA LEU A 404 -11.41 -4.74 6.89
C LEU A 404 -11.17 -3.24 6.80
N ARG A 405 -11.96 -2.57 5.96
CA ARG A 405 -11.86 -1.14 5.67
C ARG A 405 -11.87 -0.33 6.96
N ALA A 406 -10.84 0.48 7.17
CA ALA A 406 -10.63 1.33 8.34
C ALA A 406 -10.65 0.60 9.71
N LYS A 407 -10.63 -0.75 9.74
CA LYS A 407 -10.71 -1.55 10.98
C LYS A 407 -9.51 -2.49 11.18
N SER A 408 -8.83 -2.89 10.13
CA SER A 408 -7.65 -3.74 10.25
C SER A 408 -6.58 -3.37 9.25
N ILE A 409 -5.31 -3.49 9.65
CA ILE A 409 -4.13 -3.30 8.82
C ILE A 409 -3.61 -4.65 8.40
N GLY A 410 -3.89 -5.73 8.48
CA GLY A 410 -3.28 -7.01 8.09
C GLY A 410 -1.75 -6.93 8.07
N ILE A 411 -1.13 -7.60 8.99
CA ILE A 411 0.32 -7.70 9.12
C ILE A 411 0.70 -9.17 9.01
N SER A 412 1.70 -9.48 8.20
CA SER A 412 2.26 -10.84 8.11
C SER A 412 3.40 -10.99 9.10
N PHE A 413 3.23 -11.90 10.07
CA PHE A 413 4.27 -12.17 11.07
C PHE A 413 5.07 -13.44 10.81
N ASN A 414 4.47 -14.40 10.13
CA ASN A 414 5.09 -15.69 9.88
C ASN A 414 4.72 -16.20 8.50
N THR A 415 5.70 -16.74 7.82
CA THR A 415 5.49 -17.50 6.59
C THR A 415 5.60 -18.98 6.90
N PHE A 416 4.73 -19.76 6.31
CA PHE A 416 4.64 -21.20 6.49
C PHE A 416 4.58 -21.91 5.14
N ASN A 417 5.44 -22.91 4.97
CA ASN A 417 5.45 -23.72 3.77
C ASN A 417 4.48 -24.92 3.94
N ALA A 418 3.29 -24.82 3.35
CA ALA A 418 2.27 -25.85 3.46
C ALA A 418 2.67 -27.22 2.86
N LEU A 419 3.67 -27.28 2.00
CA LEU A 419 4.18 -28.54 1.42
C LEU A 419 5.16 -29.26 2.33
N LYS A 420 5.80 -28.59 3.28
CA LYS A 420 6.75 -29.25 4.21
C LYS A 420 6.08 -30.30 5.10
N PRO A 421 4.88 -30.08 5.71
CA PRO A 421 4.14 -31.14 6.40
C PRO A 421 3.89 -32.37 5.52
N LEU A 422 3.64 -32.18 4.22
CA LEU A 422 3.52 -33.30 3.30
C LEU A 422 4.84 -34.09 3.16
N CYS A 423 5.97 -33.38 3.02
CA CYS A 423 7.28 -34.01 3.04
C CYS A 423 7.52 -34.80 4.33
N PHE A 424 7.08 -34.29 5.48
CA PHE A 424 7.20 -34.99 6.77
C PHE A 424 6.38 -36.28 6.86
N VAL A 425 5.23 -36.37 6.14
CA VAL A 425 4.53 -37.66 6.03
C VAL A 425 5.39 -38.69 5.33
N PHE A 426 6.05 -38.32 4.23
CA PHE A 426 6.91 -39.24 3.47
C PHE A 426 8.21 -39.64 4.19
N SER A 427 8.71 -38.77 5.06
CA SER A 427 9.99 -38.96 5.77
C SER A 427 9.82 -39.39 7.24
N GLY A 428 8.61 -39.74 7.68
CA GLY A 428 8.35 -40.10 9.07
C GLY A 428 8.60 -38.95 10.07
N GLY A 429 8.43 -37.71 9.63
CA GLY A 429 8.63 -36.50 10.43
C GLY A 429 10.04 -35.88 10.32
N TYR A 430 10.97 -36.52 9.61
CA TYR A 430 12.33 -35.99 9.44
C TYR A 430 12.41 -34.97 8.30
N ASP A 431 13.19 -33.92 8.51
CA ASP A 431 13.44 -32.92 7.49
C ASP A 431 14.64 -33.29 6.63
N ASN A 432 14.47 -33.29 5.31
CA ASN A 432 15.48 -33.69 4.35
C ASN A 432 16.67 -32.72 4.26
N VAL A 433 16.49 -31.46 4.67
CA VAL A 433 17.54 -30.43 4.60
C VAL A 433 18.43 -30.48 5.84
N THR A 434 17.83 -30.59 7.02
CA THR A 434 18.56 -30.53 8.29
C THR A 434 18.84 -31.90 8.90
N GLY A 435 18.20 -32.97 8.42
CA GLY A 435 18.28 -34.31 8.98
C GLY A 435 17.61 -34.47 10.35
N LYS A 436 16.90 -33.44 10.84
CA LYS A 436 16.31 -33.44 12.17
C LYS A 436 14.85 -33.89 12.13
N LEU A 437 14.36 -34.44 13.25
CA LEU A 437 12.95 -34.71 13.46
C LEU A 437 12.26 -33.36 13.76
N LEU A 438 11.62 -32.77 12.75
CA LEU A 438 10.93 -31.49 12.83
C LEU A 438 9.42 -31.64 12.80
N GLY A 439 8.89 -32.75 12.28
CA GLY A 439 7.48 -33.13 12.34
C GLY A 439 7.20 -34.12 13.47
N ILE A 440 6.01 -34.70 13.48
CA ILE A 440 5.66 -35.86 14.31
C ILE A 440 6.05 -37.14 13.58
N HIS A 441 6.41 -38.15 14.34
CA HIS A 441 6.70 -39.45 13.75
C HIS A 441 5.47 -40.05 13.11
N THR A 442 5.53 -40.43 11.85
CA THR A 442 4.47 -41.13 11.11
C THR A 442 4.97 -42.49 10.65
N LYS A 443 4.05 -43.41 10.41
CA LYS A 443 4.35 -44.71 9.79
C LYS A 443 4.82 -44.51 8.34
N ASP A 444 5.42 -45.56 7.77
CA ASP A 444 5.82 -45.56 6.37
C ASP A 444 4.61 -45.29 5.43
N VAL A 445 4.85 -44.57 4.33
CA VAL A 445 3.78 -44.21 3.39
C VAL A 445 3.13 -45.46 2.77
N SER A 446 3.89 -46.55 2.59
CA SER A 446 3.38 -47.82 2.08
C SER A 446 2.35 -48.51 3.01
N GLU A 447 2.27 -48.09 4.27
CA GLU A 447 1.34 -48.59 5.25
C GLU A 447 -0.03 -47.89 5.25
N PHE A 448 -0.20 -46.83 4.44
CA PHE A 448 -1.48 -46.16 4.26
C PHE A 448 -2.32 -46.95 3.24
N ASP A 449 -3.47 -47.47 3.68
CA ASP A 449 -4.39 -48.25 2.86
C ASP A 449 -5.47 -47.40 2.16
N SER A 450 -5.49 -46.08 2.40
CA SER A 450 -6.41 -45.15 1.76
C SER A 450 -5.84 -43.72 1.72
N PHE A 451 -6.35 -42.94 0.77
CA PHE A 451 -6.03 -41.52 0.65
C PHE A 451 -6.46 -40.74 1.90
N GLU A 452 -7.60 -41.09 2.48
CA GLU A 452 -8.13 -40.42 3.69
C GLU A 452 -7.17 -40.57 4.87
N LYS A 453 -6.60 -41.75 5.10
CA LYS A 453 -5.63 -41.95 6.17
C LYS A 453 -4.33 -41.21 5.94
N PHE A 454 -3.84 -41.21 4.70
CA PHE A 454 -2.70 -40.41 4.29
C PHE A 454 -2.97 -38.91 4.50
N TYR A 455 -4.13 -38.41 4.08
CA TYR A 455 -4.52 -37.02 4.22
C TYR A 455 -4.65 -36.61 5.69
N HIS A 456 -5.19 -37.49 6.56
CA HIS A 456 -5.20 -37.24 8.00
C HIS A 456 -3.79 -37.15 8.60
N ALA A 457 -2.85 -37.97 8.14
CA ALA A 457 -1.45 -37.87 8.56
C ALA A 457 -0.84 -36.52 8.14
N TYR A 458 -1.14 -36.06 6.92
CA TYR A 458 -0.75 -34.73 6.48
C TYR A 458 -1.31 -33.62 7.34
N LEU A 459 -2.61 -33.66 7.65
CA LEU A 459 -3.24 -32.68 8.52
C LEU A 459 -2.64 -32.68 9.94
N ALA A 460 -2.33 -33.85 10.49
CA ALA A 460 -1.67 -33.95 11.79
C ALA A 460 -0.27 -33.30 11.80
N GLN A 461 0.51 -33.52 10.74
CA GLN A 461 1.81 -32.85 10.56
C GLN A 461 1.62 -31.32 10.42
N PHE A 462 0.60 -30.93 9.67
CA PHE A 462 0.28 -29.50 9.44
C PHE A 462 -0.08 -28.82 10.77
N ASP A 463 -1.01 -29.39 11.54
CA ASP A 463 -1.42 -28.87 12.84
C ASP A 463 -0.26 -28.79 13.82
N TYR A 464 0.62 -29.81 13.82
CA TYR A 464 1.80 -29.81 14.66
C TYR A 464 2.73 -28.63 14.33
N VAL A 465 3.07 -28.42 13.06
CA VAL A 465 3.96 -27.33 12.65
C VAL A 465 3.32 -25.96 12.95
N ILE A 466 2.01 -25.80 12.73
CA ILE A 466 1.30 -24.57 13.07
C ILE A 466 1.36 -24.32 14.59
N ASN A 467 1.07 -25.33 15.39
CA ASN A 467 1.07 -25.19 16.85
C ASN A 467 2.45 -24.84 17.39
N GLU A 468 3.49 -25.49 16.89
CA GLU A 468 4.88 -25.21 17.30
C GLU A 468 5.38 -23.83 16.84
N ASN A 469 4.84 -23.28 15.75
CA ASN A 469 5.27 -22.00 15.20
C ASN A 469 4.39 -20.82 15.64
N ILE A 470 3.08 -21.00 15.76
CA ILE A 470 2.10 -19.92 15.99
C ILE A 470 1.67 -19.80 17.44
N LEU A 471 1.46 -20.92 18.14
CA LEU A 471 0.93 -20.89 19.51
C LEU A 471 1.86 -20.21 20.53
N PRO A 472 3.18 -20.40 20.49
CA PRO A 472 4.08 -19.63 21.33
C PRO A 472 4.01 -18.10 21.08
N GLY A 473 3.69 -17.69 19.84
CA GLY A 473 3.42 -16.28 19.52
C GLY A 473 2.11 -15.74 20.11
N LYS A 474 1.12 -16.59 20.38
CA LYS A 474 -0.18 -16.15 20.93
C LYS A 474 -0.10 -15.65 22.39
N SER A 475 0.82 -16.15 23.21
CA SER A 475 0.97 -15.69 24.60
C SER A 475 1.46 -14.25 24.70
N HIS A 476 2.17 -13.75 23.67
CA HIS A 476 2.65 -12.37 23.60
C HIS A 476 1.83 -11.51 22.61
N GLY A 477 1.12 -12.14 21.68
CA GLY A 477 0.49 -11.49 20.54
C GLY A 477 -0.99 -11.08 20.72
N ARG A 478 -1.71 -11.62 21.70
CA ARG A 478 -3.13 -11.23 21.86
C ARG A 478 -3.33 -9.76 22.22
N ARG A 479 -2.35 -9.13 22.85
CA ARG A 479 -2.38 -7.69 23.13
C ARG A 479 -1.76 -6.84 22.03
N SER A 480 -0.82 -7.38 21.24
CA SER A 480 -0.14 -6.62 20.18
C SER A 480 -0.80 -6.76 18.81
N LEU A 481 -1.41 -7.89 18.48
CA LEU A 481 -2.05 -8.11 17.18
C LEU A 481 -3.40 -7.39 17.04
N LEU A 482 -4.13 -7.21 18.14
CA LEU A 482 -5.36 -6.41 18.18
C LEU A 482 -5.08 -4.95 18.60
N GLY A 483 -3.91 -4.69 19.14
CA GLY A 483 -3.46 -3.36 19.54
C GLY A 483 -2.56 -2.65 18.51
N CYS A 484 -2.30 -3.25 17.37
CA CYS A 484 -1.63 -2.60 16.23
C CYS A 484 -2.60 -1.90 15.29
N SER A 485 -3.78 -1.53 15.75
CA SER A 485 -4.40 -0.33 15.20
C SER A 485 -3.45 0.83 15.50
N PRO A 486 -3.03 1.63 14.53
CA PRO A 486 -2.36 2.90 14.80
C PRO A 486 -3.20 3.78 15.74
N TRP A 487 -4.45 3.41 15.94
CA TRP A 487 -5.49 4.06 16.71
C TRP A 487 -5.87 3.20 17.94
N GLY A 488 -4.87 2.72 18.71
CA GLY A 488 -5.11 1.90 19.89
C GLY A 488 -6.40 2.27 20.62
N HIS A 489 -7.36 1.35 20.62
CA HIS A 489 -8.45 1.31 21.58
C HIS A 489 -8.01 0.60 22.84
#